data_4b0e2f7eb18f2c33267ec50deafcd096
#
_entry.id   4b0e2f7eb18f2c33267ec50deafcd096
#
_cell.length_a   1.000
_cell.length_b   1.000
_cell.length_c   1.000
_cell.angle_alpha   90.00
_cell.angle_beta   90.00
_cell.angle_gamma   90.00
#
_symmetry.space_group_name_H-M   'P 1'
#
loop_
_entity.id
_entity.type
_entity.pdbx_description
1 polymer ?
#
loop_
_entity_poly.entity_id
_entity_poly.type
_entity_poly.pdbx_seq_one_letter_code
_entity_poly.pdbx_strand_id
1 'polypeptide(L)'
;GNDYLIYDPNQNRELLQERQIQLLCRRNTGVGADGILSGPVLENEKIKVRIFNPDGSEAERSGNGIRIFSKYLKDAGYVKEKCYELWTKAGPVQVEFLDEDASRMKVDMGYAAFGADSIHAVGFEGDMINESVFFCDNFYNITCVSMGNPNCVVMMEEISKNKALHLGPYVENSKYFPNRINMQLCHVVDRENIQIEIYERGAGYTYASGTGA
;
A
#
# COMPACT_ATOMS: atom_id res chain seq x y z
N GLY A 1 -6.57 10.88 -2.97
CA GLY A 1 -5.65 9.98 -2.95
C GLY A 1 -5.59 8.88 -3.98
N ASN A 2 -5.87 7.66 -3.55
CA ASN A 2 -5.92 6.51 -4.45
C ASN A 2 -7.31 6.27 -5.01
N ASP A 3 -7.36 5.72 -6.21
CA ASP A 3 -8.56 5.17 -6.82
C ASP A 3 -8.32 3.71 -7.23
N TYR A 4 -9.26 2.83 -6.90
CA TYR A 4 -9.18 1.40 -7.21
C TYR A 4 -10.42 0.95 -7.96
N LEU A 5 -10.23 0.04 -8.91
CA LEU A 5 -11.31 -0.74 -9.49
C LEU A 5 -11.65 -1.92 -8.57
N ILE A 6 -12.93 -2.22 -8.41
CA ILE A 6 -13.38 -3.44 -7.74
C ILE A 6 -13.65 -4.50 -8.81
N TYR A 7 -13.05 -5.66 -8.65
CA TYR A 7 -13.35 -6.85 -9.43
C TYR A 7 -13.92 -7.94 -8.53
N ASP A 8 -15.24 -8.12 -8.62
CA ASP A 8 -15.93 -9.15 -7.84
C ASP A 8 -16.04 -10.45 -8.66
N PRO A 9 -15.32 -11.52 -8.28
CA PRO A 9 -15.37 -12.80 -8.98
C PRO A 9 -16.72 -13.52 -8.84
N ASN A 10 -17.56 -13.13 -7.88
CA ASN A 10 -18.92 -13.69 -7.77
C ASN A 10 -19.88 -13.08 -8.79
N GLN A 11 -19.53 -11.94 -9.37
CA GLN A 11 -20.31 -11.27 -10.44
C GLN A 11 -19.64 -11.40 -11.81
N ASN A 12 -18.38 -11.83 -11.88
CA ASN A 12 -17.60 -11.95 -13.10
C ASN A 12 -17.04 -13.37 -13.22
N ARG A 13 -17.19 -13.98 -14.40
CA ARG A 13 -16.81 -15.38 -14.62
C ARG A 13 -15.33 -15.61 -14.94
N GLU A 14 -14.62 -14.58 -15.37
CA GLU A 14 -13.23 -14.69 -15.79
C GLU A 14 -12.28 -14.35 -14.62
N LEU A 15 -11.17 -15.07 -14.54
CA LEU A 15 -10.09 -14.73 -13.61
C LEU A 15 -9.24 -13.62 -14.23
N LEU A 16 -8.94 -12.57 -13.45
CA LEU A 16 -8.03 -11.51 -13.87
C LEU A 16 -6.61 -12.05 -14.03
N GLN A 17 -6.07 -11.90 -15.23
CA GLN A 17 -4.65 -12.14 -15.52
C GLN A 17 -3.87 -10.84 -15.43
N GLU A 18 -2.56 -10.94 -15.20
CA GLU A 18 -1.64 -9.79 -15.09
C GLU A 18 -1.81 -8.77 -16.24
N ARG A 19 -1.86 -9.27 -17.49
CA ARG A 19 -2.06 -8.41 -18.66
C ARG A 19 -3.39 -7.65 -18.64
N GLN A 20 -4.45 -8.26 -18.14
CA GLN A 20 -5.76 -7.62 -18.02
C GLN A 20 -5.75 -6.55 -16.93
N ILE A 21 -5.08 -6.80 -15.79
CA ILE A 21 -4.87 -5.82 -14.73
C ILE A 21 -4.14 -4.59 -15.29
N GLN A 22 -3.03 -4.80 -15.98
CA GLN A 22 -2.25 -3.73 -16.60
C GLN A 22 -3.08 -2.91 -17.60
N LEU A 23 -3.90 -3.57 -18.43
CA LEU A 23 -4.77 -2.89 -19.40
C LEU A 23 -5.87 -2.08 -18.72
N LEU A 24 -6.55 -2.66 -17.72
CA LEU A 24 -7.62 -1.98 -16.98
C LEU A 24 -7.12 -0.76 -16.22
N CYS A 25 -5.94 -0.84 -15.62
CA CYS A 25 -5.35 0.25 -14.84
C CYS A 25 -4.82 1.41 -15.70
N ARG A 26 -4.62 1.22 -17.01
CA ARG A 26 -4.12 2.31 -17.88
C ARG A 26 -5.11 3.47 -17.95
N ARG A 27 -4.68 4.67 -17.55
CA ARG A 27 -5.55 5.84 -17.49
C ARG A 27 -6.01 6.36 -18.85
N ASN A 28 -5.20 6.17 -19.90
CA ASN A 28 -5.52 6.74 -21.22
C ASN A 28 -6.16 5.71 -22.18
N THR A 29 -5.98 4.42 -21.96
CA THR A 29 -6.42 3.36 -22.89
C THR A 29 -7.19 2.24 -22.21
N GLY A 30 -7.33 2.27 -20.89
CA GLY A 30 -8.14 1.40 -20.07
C GLY A 30 -9.21 2.18 -19.31
N VAL A 31 -9.69 1.62 -18.21
CA VAL A 31 -10.59 2.32 -17.27
C VAL A 31 -9.81 3.37 -16.49
N GLY A 32 -8.58 3.05 -16.10
CA GLY A 32 -7.67 3.90 -15.33
C GLY A 32 -7.88 3.77 -13.83
N ALA A 33 -6.85 3.33 -13.10
CA ALA A 33 -6.86 3.24 -11.65
C ALA A 33 -5.42 3.07 -11.10
N ASP A 34 -5.26 3.30 -9.79
CA ASP A 34 -4.03 3.01 -9.05
C ASP A 34 -3.91 1.52 -8.67
N GLY A 35 -4.91 0.70 -9.03
CA GLY A 35 -4.89 -0.73 -8.84
C GLY A 35 -6.26 -1.37 -8.93
N ILE A 36 -6.31 -2.69 -8.67
CA ILE A 36 -7.54 -3.48 -8.65
C ILE A 36 -7.67 -4.22 -7.32
N LEU A 37 -8.86 -4.14 -6.72
CA LEU A 37 -9.25 -4.91 -5.55
C LEU A 37 -10.11 -6.08 -6.02
N SER A 38 -9.56 -7.28 -6.02
CA SER A 38 -10.25 -8.49 -6.47
C SER A 38 -10.79 -9.27 -5.29
N GLY A 39 -12.10 -9.42 -5.24
CA GLY A 39 -12.84 -10.07 -4.16
C GLY A 39 -14.30 -9.61 -4.09
N PRO A 40 -15.09 -10.13 -3.09
CA PRO A 40 -14.63 -11.03 -2.04
C PRO A 40 -14.41 -12.47 -2.53
N VAL A 41 -13.29 -13.05 -2.10
CA VAL A 41 -13.15 -14.51 -2.16
C VAL A 41 -13.60 -15.06 -0.81
N LEU A 42 -14.71 -15.80 -0.84
CA LEU A 42 -15.31 -16.38 0.37
C LEU A 42 -14.78 -17.80 0.55
N GLU A 43 -13.99 -18.04 1.56
CA GLU A 43 -13.37 -19.32 1.82
C GLU A 43 -13.25 -19.59 3.32
N ASN A 44 -13.81 -20.71 3.81
CA ASN A 44 -13.78 -21.09 5.23
C ASN A 44 -14.26 -19.97 6.18
N GLU A 45 -15.39 -19.36 5.86
CA GLU A 45 -15.98 -18.23 6.60
C GLU A 45 -15.12 -16.95 6.61
N LYS A 46 -14.05 -16.90 5.81
CA LYS A 46 -13.17 -15.74 5.66
C LYS A 46 -13.53 -14.94 4.43
N ILE A 47 -13.55 -13.63 4.58
CA ILE A 47 -13.66 -12.68 3.48
C ILE A 47 -12.26 -12.27 3.09
N LYS A 48 -11.83 -12.62 1.87
CA LYS A 48 -10.50 -12.30 1.37
C LYS A 48 -10.56 -11.29 0.24
N VAL A 49 -9.54 -10.40 0.18
CA VAL A 49 -9.30 -9.50 -0.93
C VAL A 49 -7.87 -9.67 -1.45
N ARG A 50 -7.71 -9.66 -2.75
CA ARG A 50 -6.42 -9.55 -3.43
C ARG A 50 -6.27 -8.13 -3.94
N ILE A 51 -5.10 -7.55 -3.76
CA ILE A 51 -4.80 -6.15 -4.10
C ILE A 51 -3.75 -6.17 -5.19
N PHE A 52 -4.08 -5.67 -6.37
CA PHE A 52 -3.17 -5.63 -7.49
C PHE A 52 -2.74 -4.20 -7.81
N ASN A 53 -1.45 -4.02 -8.00
CA ASN A 53 -0.87 -2.80 -8.51
C ASN A 53 -1.10 -2.66 -10.03
N PRO A 54 -0.94 -1.45 -10.61
CA PRO A 54 -1.11 -1.23 -12.05
C PRO A 54 -0.15 -2.04 -12.93
N ASP A 55 1.01 -2.44 -12.39
CA ASP A 55 1.99 -3.30 -13.08
C ASP A 55 1.59 -4.78 -13.09
N GLY A 56 0.50 -5.16 -12.44
CA GLY A 56 0.00 -6.52 -12.30
C GLY A 56 0.53 -7.27 -11.08
N SER A 57 1.50 -6.73 -10.36
CA SER A 57 2.01 -7.33 -9.13
C SER A 57 0.97 -7.28 -8.01
N GLU A 58 1.00 -8.28 -7.11
CA GLU A 58 0.09 -8.34 -5.98
C GLU A 58 0.73 -7.72 -4.74
N ALA A 59 0.10 -6.65 -4.23
CA ALA A 59 0.49 -6.00 -2.98
C ALA A 59 0.03 -6.82 -1.76
N GLU A 60 0.82 -6.78 -0.70
CA GLU A 60 0.52 -7.48 0.54
C GLU A 60 -0.64 -6.83 1.29
N ARG A 61 -0.67 -5.48 1.30
CA ARG A 61 -1.65 -4.68 2.05
C ARG A 61 -1.74 -3.25 1.49
N SER A 62 -2.92 -2.65 1.54
CA SER A 62 -3.16 -1.25 1.23
C SER A 62 -4.22 -0.68 2.17
N GLY A 63 -3.87 0.30 2.99
CA GLY A 63 -4.81 0.94 3.92
C GLY A 63 -5.99 1.62 3.20
N ASN A 64 -5.72 2.28 2.07
CA ASN A 64 -6.75 2.89 1.22
C ASN A 64 -7.60 1.82 0.53
N GLY A 65 -6.96 0.79 -0.04
CA GLY A 65 -7.64 -0.34 -0.68
C GLY A 65 -8.58 -1.08 0.27
N ILE A 66 -8.13 -1.34 1.52
CA ILE A 66 -8.97 -1.96 2.55
C ILE A 66 -10.23 -1.13 2.80
N ARG A 67 -10.11 0.20 2.94
CA ARG A 67 -11.26 1.09 3.16
C ARG A 67 -12.23 1.11 1.97
N ILE A 68 -11.72 1.24 0.77
CA ILE A 68 -12.53 1.21 -0.46
C ILE A 68 -13.27 -0.11 -0.58
N PHE A 69 -12.56 -1.24 -0.35
CA PHE A 69 -13.14 -2.57 -0.46
C PHE A 69 -14.17 -2.83 0.65
N SER A 70 -13.93 -2.35 1.87
CA SER A 70 -14.86 -2.46 2.99
C SER A 70 -16.17 -1.72 2.71
N LYS A 71 -16.09 -0.54 2.11
CA LYS A 71 -17.29 0.18 1.65
C LYS A 71 -18.07 -0.63 0.62
N TYR A 72 -17.36 -1.21 -0.37
CA TYR A 72 -17.99 -2.09 -1.36
C TYR A 72 -18.69 -3.29 -0.71
N LEU A 73 -18.03 -3.98 0.24
CA LEU A 73 -18.61 -5.13 0.93
C LEU A 73 -19.91 -4.77 1.67
N LYS A 74 -19.96 -3.58 2.27
CA LYS A 74 -21.15 -3.07 2.94
C LYS A 74 -22.27 -2.78 1.95
N ASP A 75 -21.97 -2.04 0.87
CA ASP A 75 -22.94 -1.63 -0.15
C ASP A 75 -23.50 -2.83 -0.95
N ALA A 76 -22.66 -3.82 -1.23
CA ALA A 76 -23.03 -5.04 -1.91
C ALA A 76 -23.70 -6.09 -0.99
N GLY A 77 -23.81 -5.81 0.32
CA GLY A 77 -24.49 -6.67 1.29
C GLY A 77 -23.70 -7.91 1.73
N TYR A 78 -22.40 -7.98 1.45
CA TYR A 78 -21.53 -9.06 1.91
C TYR A 78 -21.27 -9.00 3.42
N VAL A 79 -21.24 -7.79 4.00
CA VAL A 79 -21.00 -7.54 5.42
C VAL A 79 -22.14 -6.70 5.99
N LYS A 80 -22.77 -7.20 7.06
CA LYS A 80 -23.83 -6.51 7.81
C LYS A 80 -23.36 -6.05 9.17
N GLU A 81 -22.41 -6.77 9.74
CA GLU A 81 -21.84 -6.56 11.07
C GLU A 81 -21.09 -5.23 11.12
N LYS A 82 -21.09 -4.61 12.30
CA LYS A 82 -20.33 -3.38 12.56
C LYS A 82 -18.82 -3.62 12.52
N CYS A 83 -18.39 -4.79 13.02
CA CYS A 83 -16.99 -5.20 13.04
C CYS A 83 -16.85 -6.54 12.33
N TYR A 84 -15.81 -6.66 11.51
CA TYR A 84 -15.49 -7.91 10.83
C TYR A 84 -14.00 -8.01 10.49
N GLU A 85 -13.57 -9.21 10.12
CA GLU A 85 -12.21 -9.50 9.72
C GLU A 85 -12.10 -9.58 8.19
N LEU A 86 -11.21 -8.79 7.61
CA LEU A 86 -10.86 -8.85 6.19
C LEU A 86 -9.46 -9.45 6.02
N TRP A 87 -9.34 -10.47 5.19
CA TRP A 87 -8.08 -11.14 4.92
C TRP A 87 -7.39 -10.54 3.69
N THR A 88 -6.13 -10.14 3.87
CA THR A 88 -5.21 -9.69 2.82
C THR A 88 -4.08 -10.71 2.65
N LYS A 89 -3.20 -10.52 1.67
CA LYS A 89 -1.99 -11.34 1.50
C LYS A 89 -1.05 -11.26 2.73
N ALA A 90 -1.01 -10.11 3.42
CA ALA A 90 -0.25 -9.92 4.66
C ALA A 90 -0.97 -10.45 5.93
N GLY A 91 -2.11 -11.11 5.77
CA GLY A 91 -2.91 -11.62 6.89
C GLY A 91 -4.18 -10.79 7.16
N PRO A 92 -4.88 -11.10 8.27
CA PRO A 92 -6.14 -10.46 8.63
C PRO A 92 -5.94 -9.02 9.09
N VAL A 93 -6.98 -8.22 8.90
CA VAL A 93 -7.16 -6.89 9.49
C VAL A 93 -8.56 -6.79 10.07
N GLN A 94 -8.69 -6.12 11.21
CA GLN A 94 -9.99 -5.82 11.79
C GLN A 94 -10.51 -4.50 11.23
N VAL A 95 -11.74 -4.52 10.74
CA VAL A 95 -12.44 -3.34 10.22
C VAL A 95 -13.67 -3.08 11.09
N GLU A 96 -13.83 -1.82 11.54
CA GLU A 96 -14.99 -1.34 12.25
C GLU A 96 -15.63 -0.18 11.47
N PHE A 97 -16.92 -0.32 11.12
CA PHE A 97 -17.70 0.78 10.58
C PHE A 97 -18.13 1.72 11.71
N LEU A 98 -17.82 3.00 11.58
CA LEU A 98 -18.12 4.02 12.60
C LEU A 98 -19.49 4.69 12.37
N ASP A 99 -20.09 4.49 11.19
CA ASP A 99 -21.39 4.96 10.80
C ASP A 99 -22.14 3.92 9.94
N GLU A 100 -23.43 4.12 9.72
CA GLU A 100 -24.31 3.15 9.07
C GLU A 100 -24.01 3.00 7.57
N ASP A 101 -23.59 4.07 6.92
CA ASP A 101 -23.28 4.10 5.49
C ASP A 101 -21.81 3.73 5.19
N ALA A 102 -21.02 3.35 6.21
CA ALA A 102 -19.60 3.02 6.09
C ALA A 102 -18.76 4.12 5.40
N SER A 103 -19.14 5.38 5.61
CA SER A 103 -18.36 6.53 5.13
C SER A 103 -17.13 6.77 6.01
N ARG A 104 -17.21 6.36 7.28
CA ARG A 104 -16.14 6.39 8.26
C ARG A 104 -15.88 4.99 8.81
N MET A 105 -14.61 4.62 8.88
CA MET A 105 -14.22 3.32 9.40
C MET A 105 -12.85 3.37 10.09
N LYS A 106 -12.67 2.50 11.07
CA LYS A 106 -11.41 2.22 11.72
C LYS A 106 -10.88 0.90 11.20
N VAL A 107 -9.60 0.87 10.86
CA VAL A 107 -8.89 -0.34 10.43
C VAL A 107 -7.69 -0.55 11.35
N ASP A 108 -7.61 -1.73 11.96
CA ASP A 108 -6.44 -2.13 12.72
C ASP A 108 -5.39 -2.69 11.74
N MET A 109 -4.31 -1.96 11.56
CA MET A 109 -3.23 -2.34 10.65
C MET A 109 -2.16 -3.23 11.31
N GLY A 110 -2.32 -3.58 12.58
CA GLY A 110 -1.36 -4.36 13.35
C GLY A 110 -0.19 -3.53 13.88
N TYR A 111 0.93 -4.18 14.09
CA TYR A 111 2.14 -3.56 14.67
C TYR A 111 3.16 -3.19 13.60
N ALA A 112 3.84 -2.07 13.83
CA ALA A 112 5.00 -1.67 13.06
C ALA A 112 6.20 -2.56 13.41
N ALA A 113 6.93 -3.03 12.39
CA ALA A 113 8.15 -3.81 12.56
C ALA A 113 9.30 -3.13 11.81
N PHE A 114 10.41 -2.87 12.51
CA PHE A 114 11.55 -2.11 11.98
C PHE A 114 12.71 -3.01 11.55
N GLY A 115 12.70 -4.28 11.90
CA GLY A 115 13.76 -5.22 11.58
C GLY A 115 13.98 -5.40 10.08
N ALA A 116 15.24 -5.47 9.65
CA ALA A 116 15.63 -5.70 8.26
C ALA A 116 14.94 -6.92 7.65
N ASP A 117 14.77 -8.00 8.43
CA ASP A 117 14.07 -9.21 8.00
C ASP A 117 12.59 -8.95 7.67
N SER A 118 11.92 -8.06 8.42
CA SER A 118 10.50 -7.74 8.24
C SER A 118 10.19 -7.02 6.94
N ILE A 119 11.19 -6.38 6.35
CA ILE A 119 11.12 -5.67 5.07
C ILE A 119 11.93 -6.36 3.98
N HIS A 120 12.56 -7.50 4.30
CA HIS A 120 13.45 -8.26 3.41
C HIS A 120 14.63 -7.43 2.88
N ALA A 121 15.23 -6.57 3.73
CA ALA A 121 16.41 -5.79 3.37
C ALA A 121 17.66 -6.67 3.37
N VAL A 122 18.57 -6.42 2.42
CA VAL A 122 19.83 -7.16 2.27
C VAL A 122 21.01 -6.26 2.62
N GLY A 123 21.92 -6.80 3.43
CA GLY A 123 23.12 -6.07 3.87
C GLY A 123 22.92 -5.22 5.13
N PHE A 124 21.81 -5.46 5.86
CA PHE A 124 21.50 -4.84 7.14
C PHE A 124 21.15 -5.91 8.17
N GLU A 125 21.42 -5.61 9.44
CA GLU A 125 21.08 -6.47 10.59
C GLU A 125 20.34 -5.62 11.63
N GLY A 126 19.37 -6.22 12.33
CA GLY A 126 18.59 -5.55 13.37
C GLY A 126 17.56 -4.54 12.80
N ASP A 127 17.27 -3.50 13.57
CA ASP A 127 16.29 -2.49 13.21
C ASP A 127 16.88 -1.45 12.26
N MET A 128 16.19 -1.16 11.18
CA MET A 128 16.59 -0.14 10.19
C MET A 128 16.05 1.24 10.57
N ILE A 129 16.63 1.82 11.61
CA ILE A 129 16.22 3.15 12.13
C ILE A 129 17.38 4.12 11.96
N ASN A 130 17.15 5.18 11.16
CA ASN A 130 18.13 6.23 10.85
C ASN A 130 19.44 5.70 10.25
N GLU A 131 19.32 4.71 9.36
CA GLU A 131 20.44 4.13 8.62
C GLU A 131 20.91 5.08 7.52
N SER A 132 22.23 5.23 7.36
CA SER A 132 22.81 6.02 6.26
C SER A 132 23.03 5.14 5.04
N VAL A 133 22.26 5.35 3.99
CA VAL A 133 22.26 4.51 2.79
C VAL A 133 22.51 5.33 1.53
N PHE A 134 23.31 4.78 0.61
CA PHE A 134 23.67 5.43 -0.65
C PHE A 134 22.66 5.10 -1.75
N PHE A 135 21.98 6.12 -2.26
CA PHE A 135 21.10 6.05 -3.44
C PHE A 135 21.41 7.21 -4.39
N CYS A 136 21.33 6.96 -5.67
CA CYS A 136 21.38 8.02 -6.70
C CYS A 136 22.46 9.08 -6.43
N ASP A 137 23.71 8.62 -6.23
CA ASP A 137 24.91 9.44 -6.01
C ASP A 137 24.94 10.29 -4.72
N ASN A 138 24.09 9.99 -3.75
CA ASN A 138 24.08 10.66 -2.46
C ASN A 138 23.79 9.71 -1.29
N PHE A 139 24.13 10.11 -0.06
CA PHE A 139 23.76 9.44 1.17
C PHE A 139 22.46 10.03 1.72
N TYR A 140 21.56 9.15 2.15
CA TYR A 140 20.29 9.51 2.76
C TYR A 140 20.13 8.79 4.09
N ASN A 141 19.59 9.48 5.07
CA ASN A 141 19.17 8.86 6.32
C ASN A 141 17.76 8.30 6.13
N ILE A 142 17.63 6.97 6.31
CA ILE A 142 16.39 6.26 6.11
C ILE A 142 15.96 5.52 7.37
N THR A 143 14.66 5.39 7.54
CA THR A 143 14.05 4.46 8.48
C THR A 143 13.11 3.55 7.69
N CYS A 144 13.30 2.25 7.80
CA CYS A 144 12.43 1.31 7.13
C CYS A 144 11.47 0.64 8.13
N VAL A 145 10.22 0.46 7.70
CA VAL A 145 9.17 -0.09 8.55
C VAL A 145 8.21 -0.96 7.75
N SER A 146 7.84 -2.10 8.31
CA SER A 146 6.76 -2.94 7.79
C SER A 146 5.47 -2.68 8.58
N MET A 147 4.41 -2.33 7.85
CA MET A 147 3.02 -2.32 8.31
C MET A 147 2.22 -3.46 7.65
N GLY A 148 2.90 -4.61 7.38
CA GLY A 148 2.42 -5.67 6.51
C GLY A 148 2.74 -5.46 5.03
N ASN A 149 3.33 -4.30 4.69
CA ASN A 149 4.01 -3.99 3.44
C ASN A 149 5.26 -3.16 3.76
N PRO A 150 6.35 -3.28 2.97
CA PRO A 150 7.60 -2.61 3.27
C PRO A 150 7.57 -1.13 2.87
N ASN A 151 8.03 -0.26 3.77
CA ASN A 151 8.11 1.19 3.58
C ASN A 151 9.51 1.69 3.96
N CYS A 152 10.06 2.61 3.16
CA CYS A 152 11.32 3.31 3.37
C CYS A 152 11.04 4.81 3.50
N VAL A 153 11.20 5.35 4.70
CA VAL A 153 11.05 6.77 4.99
C VAL A 153 12.41 7.44 4.87
N VAL A 154 12.52 8.40 3.97
CA VAL A 154 13.71 9.21 3.72
C VAL A 154 13.51 10.59 4.36
N MET A 155 14.28 10.91 5.40
CA MET A 155 14.19 12.19 6.09
C MET A 155 14.89 13.28 5.29
N MET A 156 14.20 14.38 5.02
CA MET A 156 14.72 15.51 4.24
C MET A 156 14.24 16.86 4.79
N GLU A 157 15.06 17.89 4.67
CA GLU A 157 14.67 19.27 5.03
C GLU A 157 13.65 19.86 4.05
N GLU A 158 13.78 19.51 2.76
CA GLU A 158 12.87 19.95 1.70
C GLU A 158 12.42 18.78 0.85
N ILE A 159 11.13 18.59 0.72
CA ILE A 159 10.53 17.56 -0.12
C ILE A 159 9.70 18.19 -1.25
N SER A 160 9.55 17.43 -2.34
CA SER A 160 8.67 17.80 -3.44
C SER A 160 8.33 16.57 -4.29
N LYS A 161 7.23 16.68 -5.04
CA LYS A 161 6.85 15.68 -6.05
C LYS A 161 8.01 15.34 -7.00
N ASN A 162 8.75 16.35 -7.47
CA ASN A 162 9.87 16.12 -8.39
C ASN A 162 11.01 15.33 -7.73
N LYS A 163 11.30 15.60 -6.45
CA LYS A 163 12.28 14.81 -5.68
C LYS A 163 11.80 13.38 -5.50
N ALA A 164 10.50 13.17 -5.20
CA ALA A 164 9.93 11.82 -5.07
C ALA A 164 9.96 11.06 -6.40
N LEU A 165 9.60 11.70 -7.52
CA LEU A 165 9.69 11.10 -8.85
C LEU A 165 11.13 10.78 -9.28
N HIS A 166 12.09 11.57 -8.83
CA HIS A 166 13.50 11.35 -9.12
C HIS A 166 14.08 10.20 -8.28
N LEU A 167 13.92 10.26 -6.95
CA LEU A 167 14.54 9.29 -6.03
C LEU A 167 13.80 7.96 -5.95
N GLY A 168 12.46 7.99 -6.10
CA GLY A 168 11.58 6.83 -5.94
C GLY A 168 12.01 5.59 -6.70
N PRO A 169 12.27 5.65 -8.02
CA PRO A 169 12.72 4.50 -8.80
C PRO A 169 14.03 3.89 -8.30
N TYR A 170 14.96 4.70 -7.80
CA TYR A 170 16.26 4.22 -7.28
C TYR A 170 16.09 3.50 -5.93
N VAL A 171 15.20 3.99 -5.07
CA VAL A 171 14.90 3.35 -3.79
C VAL A 171 14.08 2.09 -4.00
N GLU A 172 12.98 2.18 -4.79
CA GLU A 172 12.10 1.05 -5.08
C GLU A 172 12.88 -0.15 -5.63
N ASN A 173 13.80 0.08 -6.58
CA ASN A 173 14.54 -0.97 -7.29
C ASN A 173 15.97 -1.15 -6.75
N SER A 174 16.26 -0.67 -5.55
CA SER A 174 17.58 -0.77 -4.96
C SER A 174 17.97 -2.23 -4.70
N LYS A 175 19.27 -2.52 -4.85
CA LYS A 175 19.85 -3.82 -4.47
C LYS A 175 19.63 -4.19 -2.99
N TYR A 176 19.38 -3.19 -2.14
CA TYR A 176 19.07 -3.40 -0.73
C TYR A 176 17.66 -3.95 -0.49
N PHE A 177 16.75 -3.78 -1.44
CA PHE A 177 15.35 -4.19 -1.35
C PHE A 177 14.97 -5.10 -2.52
N PRO A 178 15.37 -6.39 -2.51
CA PRO A 178 15.15 -7.30 -3.65
C PRO A 178 13.67 -7.51 -3.98
N ASN A 179 12.77 -7.35 -3.00
CA ASN A 179 11.32 -7.43 -3.17
C ASN A 179 10.69 -6.07 -3.48
N ARG A 180 11.50 -5.05 -3.78
CA ARG A 180 11.12 -3.65 -3.93
C ARG A 180 10.50 -3.08 -2.65
N ILE A 181 10.36 -1.77 -2.55
CA ILE A 181 9.88 -1.08 -1.36
C ILE A 181 9.09 0.18 -1.74
N ASN A 182 8.10 0.58 -0.93
CA ASN A 182 7.50 1.90 -1.01
C ASN A 182 8.45 2.94 -0.44
N MET A 183 8.52 4.11 -1.01
CA MET A 183 9.32 5.22 -0.51
C MET A 183 8.43 6.40 -0.10
N GLN A 184 8.74 7.00 1.06
CA GLN A 184 8.18 8.26 1.51
C GLN A 184 9.31 9.25 1.77
N LEU A 185 9.29 10.40 1.09
CA LEU A 185 10.08 11.55 1.53
C LEU A 185 9.33 12.20 2.68
N CYS A 186 9.99 12.43 3.80
CA CYS A 186 9.38 13.00 5.00
C CYS A 186 10.12 14.26 5.44
N HIS A 187 9.35 15.33 5.65
CA HIS A 187 9.78 16.57 6.27
C HIS A 187 9.00 16.78 7.57
N VAL A 188 9.70 16.97 8.67
CA VAL A 188 9.10 17.31 9.96
C VAL A 188 8.91 18.82 10.02
N VAL A 189 7.67 19.28 9.96
CA VAL A 189 7.33 20.70 10.04
C VAL A 189 7.39 21.19 11.48
N ASP A 190 6.77 20.43 12.40
CA ASP A 190 6.79 20.67 13.84
C ASP A 190 6.46 19.37 14.61
N ARG A 191 6.17 19.48 15.91
CA ARG A 191 5.88 18.30 16.76
C ARG A 191 4.55 17.61 16.43
N GLU A 192 3.66 18.25 15.74
CA GLU A 192 2.31 17.75 15.42
C GLU A 192 2.08 17.54 13.92
N ASN A 193 3.01 18.07 13.09
CA ASN A 193 2.84 18.11 11.64
C ASN A 193 4.08 17.57 10.92
N ILE A 194 3.83 16.66 9.98
CA ILE A 194 4.81 16.20 8.98
C ILE A 194 4.23 16.45 7.58
N GLN A 195 5.13 16.65 6.63
CA GLN A 195 4.80 16.63 5.21
C GLN A 195 5.43 15.42 4.57
N ILE A 196 4.71 14.74 3.67
CA ILE A 196 5.19 13.57 2.97
C ILE A 196 4.96 13.67 1.47
N GLU A 197 5.87 13.09 0.69
CA GLU A 197 5.73 12.82 -0.73
C GLU A 197 5.96 11.34 -0.97
N ILE A 198 5.07 10.68 -1.71
CA ILE A 198 4.95 9.24 -1.72
C ILE A 198 5.27 8.67 -3.10
N TYR A 199 6.08 7.60 -3.12
CA TYR A 199 6.33 6.79 -4.29
C TYR A 199 6.11 5.31 -3.95
N GLU A 200 5.03 4.74 -4.44
CA GLU A 200 4.59 3.38 -4.10
C GLU A 200 5.14 2.34 -5.08
N ARG A 201 5.55 1.22 -4.54
CA ARG A 201 6.03 0.04 -5.26
C ARG A 201 5.00 -0.43 -6.30
N GLY A 202 5.40 -0.46 -7.57
CA GLY A 202 4.56 -0.88 -8.68
C GLY A 202 3.47 0.09 -9.11
N ALA A 203 3.27 1.19 -8.38
CA ALA A 203 2.27 2.22 -8.69
C ALA A 203 2.90 3.59 -9.02
N GLY A 204 4.13 3.83 -8.57
CA GLY A 204 4.82 5.10 -8.77
C GLY A 204 4.34 6.18 -7.79
N TYR A 205 4.33 7.44 -8.22
CA TYR A 205 3.91 8.55 -7.37
C TYR A 205 2.41 8.52 -7.10
N THR A 206 2.03 8.54 -5.81
CA THR A 206 0.64 8.57 -5.35
C THR A 206 0.41 9.72 -4.35
N TYR A 207 -0.84 10.16 -4.22
CA TYR A 207 -1.20 11.29 -3.36
C TYR A 207 -1.53 10.89 -1.91
N ALA A 208 -1.61 9.61 -1.62
CA ALA A 208 -1.93 9.13 -0.28
C ALA A 208 -1.44 7.69 -0.06
N SER A 209 -0.87 7.42 1.10
CA SER A 209 -0.55 6.07 1.58
C SER A 209 -0.92 5.96 3.05
N GLY A 210 -1.81 5.02 3.36
CA GLY A 210 -2.24 4.81 4.74
C GLY A 210 -1.23 4.02 5.58
N THR A 211 -0.30 3.32 4.94
CA THR A 211 0.77 2.54 5.60
C THR A 211 2.11 3.28 5.63
N GLY A 212 2.27 4.30 4.77
CA GLY A 212 3.51 5.07 4.65
C GLY A 212 3.48 6.41 5.40
N ALA A 213 2.35 6.78 6.01
CA ALA A 213 2.17 8.04 6.73
C ALA A 213 2.42 7.92 8.23
#